data_451c1d6123ba7617c1a3a966a5579225
#
_entry.id   451c1d6123ba7617c1a3a966a5579225
#
_cell.length_a   1.000
_cell.length_b   1.000
_cell.length_c   1.000
_cell.angle_alpha   90.00
_cell.angle_beta   90.00
_cell.angle_gamma   90.00
#
_symmetry.space_group_name_H-M   'P 1'
#
loop_
_entity.id
_entity.type
_entity.pdbx_description
1 polymer ?
#
loop_
_entity_poly.entity_id
_entity_poly.type
_entity_poly.pdbx_seq_one_letter_code
_entity_poly.pdbx_strand_id
1 'polypeptide(L)'
;MKRAERHHLKENELHTLARDVRDQFEGRQREAMLGLAAVGVVVIVAIAFFAWRERQQTQAATLLAGAVAVKDARIGPPGTAEQGLRFNNERERAQASLTKFKTAADAYPSTDAGLYARLEEAATYMTLGNPAQAAASFQQVIDKGGNSIYGQSARLGLAGAQAAQGQYDQAINAFKELAQRKDGPLPVDGILMQLGRTYLDAGKRADAQQTFNRLVEEFPDSPFTADARRELEQLKRT
;
A
#
# COMPACT_ATOMS: atom_id res chain seq x y z
N MET A 1 27.32 75.42 3.05
CA MET A 1 27.15 74.93 1.69
C MET A 1 27.41 73.40 1.47
N LYS A 2 27.34 72.55 2.47
CA LYS A 2 27.68 71.12 2.32
C LYS A 2 26.55 70.09 2.57
N ARG A 3 25.33 70.52 2.85
CA ARG A 3 24.19 69.62 3.10
C ARG A 3 23.24 69.49 1.89
N ALA A 4 23.08 70.52 1.10
CA ALA A 4 22.23 70.54 -0.09
C ALA A 4 22.83 69.74 -1.27
N GLU A 5 24.17 69.77 -1.45
CA GLU A 5 24.86 69.01 -2.47
C GLU A 5 24.76 67.48 -2.27
N ARG A 6 24.74 67.02 -1.02
CA ARG A 6 24.62 65.58 -0.76
C ARG A 6 23.19 65.00 -0.98
N HIS A 7 22.17 65.87 -0.95
CA HIS A 7 20.81 65.46 -1.26
C HIS A 7 20.60 65.30 -2.78
N HIS A 8 21.15 66.24 -3.59
CA HIS A 8 21.06 66.17 -5.04
C HIS A 8 21.87 65.01 -5.65
N LEU A 9 22.99 64.63 -5.02
CA LEU A 9 23.77 63.47 -5.47
C LEU A 9 23.05 62.15 -5.22
N LYS A 10 22.37 62.03 -4.06
CA LYS A 10 21.59 60.81 -3.76
C LYS A 10 20.32 60.68 -4.59
N GLU A 11 19.64 61.78 -4.91
CA GLU A 11 18.46 61.76 -5.81
C GLU A 11 18.85 61.38 -7.22
N ASN A 12 20.00 61.86 -7.73
CA ASN A 12 20.49 61.49 -9.05
C ASN A 12 20.93 60.01 -9.12
N GLU A 13 21.57 59.46 -8.08
CA GLU A 13 21.92 58.05 -8.00
C GLU A 13 20.69 57.14 -7.95
N LEU A 14 19.66 57.53 -7.20
CA LEU A 14 18.39 56.78 -7.15
C LEU A 14 17.65 56.84 -8.48
N HIS A 15 17.68 57.98 -9.18
CA HIS A 15 17.08 58.10 -10.50
C HIS A 15 17.85 57.38 -11.60
N THR A 16 19.18 57.27 -11.52
CA THR A 16 19.97 56.49 -12.45
C THR A 16 19.78 54.96 -12.17
N LEU A 17 19.79 54.55 -10.92
CA LEU A 17 19.47 53.15 -10.53
C LEU A 17 18.06 52.76 -10.99
N ALA A 18 17.06 53.64 -10.79
CA ALA A 18 15.70 53.38 -11.22
C ALA A 18 15.57 53.30 -12.75
N ARG A 19 16.35 54.10 -13.51
CA ARG A 19 16.43 54.01 -14.97
C ARG A 19 17.12 52.73 -15.44
N ASP A 20 18.27 52.42 -14.87
CA ASP A 20 19.02 51.20 -15.21
C ASP A 20 18.20 49.93 -14.97
N VAL A 21 17.48 49.87 -13.82
CA VAL A 21 16.54 48.79 -13.52
C VAL A 21 15.38 48.76 -14.52
N ARG A 22 14.83 49.95 -14.86
CA ARG A 22 13.74 50.02 -15.84
C ARG A 22 14.19 49.60 -17.25
N ASP A 23 15.36 50.11 -17.72
CA ASP A 23 15.91 49.80 -19.06
C ASP A 23 16.31 48.33 -19.17
N GLN A 24 16.80 47.72 -18.07
CA GLN A 24 17.08 46.30 -17.97
C GLN A 24 15.80 45.46 -17.98
N PHE A 25 14.71 45.96 -17.38
CA PHE A 25 13.39 45.35 -17.44
C PHE A 25 12.72 45.50 -18.81
N GLU A 26 12.80 46.70 -19.43
CA GLU A 26 12.19 46.94 -20.74
C GLU A 26 12.91 46.15 -21.88
N GLY A 27 14.24 45.94 -21.78
CA GLY A 27 15.01 45.13 -22.73
C GLY A 27 14.73 43.61 -22.65
N ARG A 28 14.24 43.15 -21.49
CA ARG A 28 13.95 41.71 -21.24
C ARG A 28 12.48 41.40 -21.01
N GLN A 29 11.58 42.33 -21.30
CA GLN A 29 10.14 42.13 -21.08
C GLN A 29 9.58 40.90 -21.79
N ARG A 30 10.08 40.62 -23.02
CA ARG A 30 9.65 39.44 -23.79
C ARG A 30 10.13 38.12 -23.13
N GLU A 31 11.36 38.08 -22.64
CA GLU A 31 11.91 36.91 -21.95
C GLU A 31 11.21 36.72 -20.60
N ALA A 32 10.95 37.81 -19.86
CA ALA A 32 10.21 37.75 -18.60
C ALA A 32 8.74 37.31 -18.81
N MET A 33 8.07 37.80 -19.86
CA MET A 33 6.71 37.36 -20.18
C MET A 33 6.67 35.91 -20.64
N LEU A 34 7.66 35.44 -21.40
CA LEU A 34 7.78 34.03 -21.79
C LEU A 34 8.04 33.15 -20.59
N GLY A 35 8.89 33.59 -19.65
CA GLY A 35 9.13 32.91 -18.38
C GLY A 35 7.86 32.79 -17.51
N LEU A 36 7.11 33.89 -17.36
CA LEU A 36 5.83 33.90 -16.66
C LEU A 36 4.77 33.02 -17.34
N ALA A 37 4.70 33.06 -18.66
CA ALA A 37 3.80 32.19 -19.43
C ALA A 37 4.16 30.71 -19.25
N ALA A 38 5.47 30.35 -19.27
CA ALA A 38 5.93 29.00 -19.01
C ALA A 38 5.57 28.52 -17.59
N VAL A 39 5.78 29.36 -16.58
CA VAL A 39 5.36 29.08 -15.20
C VAL A 39 3.84 28.90 -15.12
N GLY A 40 3.07 29.76 -15.77
CA GLY A 40 1.61 29.66 -15.84
C GLY A 40 1.15 28.31 -16.42
N VAL A 41 1.77 27.88 -17.53
CA VAL A 41 1.49 26.58 -18.14
C VAL A 41 1.81 25.43 -17.18
N VAL A 42 2.97 25.47 -16.51
CA VAL A 42 3.36 24.43 -15.53
C VAL A 42 2.34 24.35 -14.38
N VAL A 43 1.89 25.51 -13.87
CA VAL A 43 0.87 25.56 -12.81
C VAL A 43 -0.48 24.99 -13.27
N ILE A 44 -0.92 25.33 -14.48
CA ILE A 44 -2.16 24.79 -15.06
C ILE A 44 -2.06 23.28 -15.23
N VAL A 45 -0.95 22.77 -15.77
CA VAL A 45 -0.70 21.34 -15.93
C VAL A 45 -0.69 20.63 -14.56
N ALA A 46 -0.05 21.23 -13.56
CA ALA A 46 -0.03 20.69 -12.20
C ALA A 46 -1.46 20.61 -11.60
N ILE A 47 -2.24 21.69 -11.73
CA ILE A 47 -3.64 21.70 -11.24
C ILE A 47 -4.48 20.66 -11.97
N ALA A 48 -4.37 20.55 -13.29
CA ALA A 48 -5.08 19.56 -14.08
C ALA A 48 -4.68 18.13 -13.70
N PHE A 49 -3.38 17.90 -13.47
CA PHE A 49 -2.85 16.61 -12.99
C PHE A 49 -3.40 16.23 -11.62
N PHE A 50 -3.38 17.17 -10.65
CA PHE A 50 -3.93 16.92 -9.31
C PHE A 50 -5.43 16.66 -9.35
N ALA A 51 -6.19 17.44 -10.11
CA ALA A 51 -7.64 17.23 -10.28
C ALA A 51 -7.96 15.89 -10.96
N TRP A 52 -7.17 15.48 -11.95
CA TRP A 52 -7.31 14.17 -12.58
C TRP A 52 -6.99 13.04 -11.58
N ARG A 53 -5.89 13.16 -10.83
CA ARG A 53 -5.50 12.20 -9.80
C ARG A 53 -6.57 12.05 -8.72
N GLU A 54 -7.16 13.15 -8.25
CA GLU A 54 -8.24 13.14 -7.26
C GLU A 54 -9.47 12.39 -7.76
N ARG A 55 -9.87 12.63 -9.02
CA ARG A 55 -10.96 11.88 -9.66
C ARG A 55 -10.68 10.39 -9.73
N GLN A 56 -9.46 10.00 -10.09
CA GLN A 56 -9.03 8.59 -10.12
C GLN A 56 -9.13 7.95 -8.73
N GLN A 57 -8.68 8.62 -7.68
CA GLN A 57 -8.77 8.14 -6.30
C GLN A 57 -10.23 7.96 -5.86
N THR A 58 -11.09 8.92 -6.13
CA THR A 58 -12.51 8.87 -5.76
C THR A 58 -13.25 7.72 -6.46
N GLN A 59 -13.01 7.55 -7.76
CA GLN A 59 -13.63 6.47 -8.53
C GLN A 59 -13.12 5.10 -8.08
N ALA A 60 -11.82 4.98 -7.82
CA ALA A 60 -11.22 3.76 -7.28
C ALA A 60 -11.81 3.40 -5.92
N ALA A 61 -11.96 4.37 -5.02
CA ALA A 61 -12.58 4.18 -3.70
C ALA A 61 -14.03 3.72 -3.80
N THR A 62 -14.80 4.24 -4.77
CA THR A 62 -16.19 3.83 -5.00
C THR A 62 -16.29 2.37 -5.43
N LEU A 63 -15.43 1.93 -6.37
CA LEU A 63 -15.40 0.52 -6.78
C LEU A 63 -14.96 -0.40 -5.66
N LEU A 64 -13.95 0.02 -4.89
CA LEU A 64 -13.48 -0.70 -3.72
C LEU A 64 -14.58 -0.85 -2.68
N ALA A 65 -15.30 0.23 -2.35
CA ALA A 65 -16.41 0.18 -1.39
C ALA A 65 -17.50 -0.82 -1.83
N GLY A 66 -17.83 -0.86 -3.13
CA GLY A 66 -18.71 -1.86 -3.69
C GLY A 66 -18.21 -3.30 -3.56
N ALA A 67 -16.89 -3.52 -3.70
CA ALA A 67 -16.26 -4.83 -3.51
C ALA A 67 -16.28 -5.27 -2.05
N VAL A 68 -15.95 -4.37 -1.12
CA VAL A 68 -15.99 -4.60 0.33
C VAL A 68 -17.44 -4.92 0.78
N ALA A 69 -18.44 -4.20 0.28
CA ALA A 69 -19.83 -4.48 0.60
C ALA A 69 -20.25 -5.91 0.21
N VAL A 70 -19.72 -6.45 -0.90
CA VAL A 70 -19.97 -7.85 -1.30
C VAL A 70 -19.21 -8.81 -0.37
N LYS A 71 -17.96 -8.52 -0.02
CA LYS A 71 -17.14 -9.32 0.90
C LYS A 71 -17.81 -9.45 2.28
N ASP A 72 -18.39 -8.36 2.78
CA ASP A 72 -19.00 -8.27 4.11
C ASP A 72 -20.50 -8.67 4.10
N ALA A 73 -21.01 -9.05 2.95
CA ALA A 73 -22.41 -9.46 2.80
C ALA A 73 -22.74 -10.70 3.65
N ARG A 74 -23.96 -10.77 4.14
CA ARG A 74 -24.43 -11.86 5.01
C ARG A 74 -24.53 -13.18 4.24
N ILE A 75 -24.29 -14.28 4.95
CA ILE A 75 -24.52 -15.64 4.47
C ILE A 75 -25.80 -16.16 5.11
N GLY A 76 -26.64 -16.83 4.35
CA GLY A 76 -27.85 -17.47 4.81
C GLY A 76 -29.02 -17.33 3.84
N PRO A 77 -30.13 -18.04 4.11
CA PRO A 77 -31.31 -18.02 3.25
C PRO A 77 -31.91 -16.60 3.16
N PRO A 78 -32.60 -16.25 2.06
CA PRO A 78 -33.27 -14.98 1.92
C PRO A 78 -34.29 -14.77 3.06
N GLY A 79 -34.06 -13.74 3.86
CA GLY A 79 -35.00 -13.38 4.93
C GLY A 79 -36.07 -12.44 4.40
N THR A 80 -37.28 -12.51 4.98
CA THR A 80 -38.47 -11.77 4.52
C THR A 80 -38.47 -10.28 4.87
N ALA A 81 -37.48 -9.77 5.62
CA ALA A 81 -37.54 -8.41 6.16
C ALA A 81 -36.28 -7.52 6.00
N GLU A 82 -35.16 -7.99 5.50
CA GLU A 82 -33.97 -7.16 5.40
C GLU A 82 -33.46 -7.03 3.95
N GLN A 83 -33.46 -5.80 3.45
CA GLN A 83 -32.83 -5.44 2.18
C GLN A 83 -31.31 -5.44 2.36
N GLY A 84 -30.59 -6.32 1.63
CA GLY A 84 -29.14 -6.36 1.62
C GLY A 84 -28.61 -7.51 0.74
N LEU A 85 -27.34 -7.40 0.34
CA LEU A 85 -26.66 -8.47 -0.38
C LEU A 85 -26.52 -9.70 0.53
N ARG A 86 -26.96 -10.86 0.04
CA ARG A 86 -26.85 -12.15 0.72
C ARG A 86 -26.34 -13.20 -0.24
N PHE A 87 -25.63 -14.17 0.30
CA PHE A 87 -25.11 -15.33 -0.42
C PHE A 87 -25.50 -16.62 0.29
N ASN A 88 -25.67 -17.70 -0.44
CA ASN A 88 -26.06 -18.98 0.15
C ASN A 88 -24.92 -19.61 0.97
N ASN A 89 -23.68 -19.35 0.60
CA ASN A 89 -22.50 -19.88 1.25
C ASN A 89 -21.29 -18.96 1.06
N GLU A 90 -20.25 -19.24 1.81
CA GLU A 90 -19.02 -18.45 1.81
C GLU A 90 -18.28 -18.48 0.47
N ARG A 91 -18.30 -19.62 -0.22
CA ARG A 91 -17.65 -19.78 -1.53
C ARG A 91 -18.31 -18.88 -2.59
N GLU A 92 -19.64 -18.83 -2.62
CA GLU A 92 -20.38 -17.96 -3.53
C GLU A 92 -20.08 -16.48 -3.26
N ARG A 93 -20.07 -16.07 -1.98
CA ARG A 93 -19.68 -14.72 -1.55
C ARG A 93 -18.25 -14.40 -1.96
N ALA A 94 -17.31 -15.30 -1.73
CA ALA A 94 -15.91 -15.13 -2.10
C ALA A 94 -15.73 -15.00 -3.63
N GLN A 95 -16.45 -15.77 -4.44
CA GLN A 95 -16.40 -15.65 -5.90
C GLN A 95 -16.97 -14.32 -6.40
N ALA A 96 -18.08 -13.87 -5.79
CA ALA A 96 -18.68 -12.58 -6.13
C ALA A 96 -17.76 -11.40 -5.73
N SER A 97 -17.16 -11.46 -4.54
CA SER A 97 -16.22 -10.43 -4.08
C SER A 97 -14.94 -10.41 -4.93
N LEU A 98 -14.42 -11.58 -5.32
CA LEU A 98 -13.27 -11.71 -6.22
C LEU A 98 -13.47 -10.91 -7.51
N THR A 99 -14.64 -11.08 -8.15
CA THR A 99 -14.98 -10.38 -9.39
C THR A 99 -14.96 -8.86 -9.18
N LYS A 100 -15.50 -8.38 -8.06
CA LYS A 100 -15.56 -6.94 -7.75
C LYS A 100 -14.17 -6.37 -7.40
N PHE A 101 -13.38 -7.07 -6.60
CA PHE A 101 -12.00 -6.65 -6.29
C PHE A 101 -11.15 -6.61 -7.54
N LYS A 102 -11.24 -7.64 -8.40
CA LYS A 102 -10.53 -7.66 -9.68
C LYS A 102 -10.91 -6.47 -10.55
N THR A 103 -12.19 -6.13 -10.67
CA THR A 103 -12.66 -4.98 -11.43
C THR A 103 -12.06 -3.66 -10.90
N ALA A 104 -12.07 -3.46 -9.58
CA ALA A 104 -11.50 -2.26 -8.97
C ALA A 104 -9.98 -2.15 -9.17
N ALA A 105 -9.27 -3.26 -9.00
CA ALA A 105 -7.83 -3.36 -9.16
C ALA A 105 -7.37 -3.15 -10.61
N ASP A 106 -8.09 -3.71 -11.58
CA ASP A 106 -7.76 -3.58 -13.01
C ASP A 106 -8.03 -2.16 -13.52
N ALA A 107 -9.12 -1.52 -13.05
CA ALA A 107 -9.46 -0.16 -13.45
C ALA A 107 -8.49 0.91 -12.91
N TYR A 108 -7.98 0.72 -11.69
CA TYR A 108 -7.16 1.71 -10.98
C TYR A 108 -5.90 1.11 -10.32
N PRO A 109 -5.02 0.44 -11.08
CA PRO A 109 -3.98 -0.42 -10.53
C PRO A 109 -2.86 0.29 -9.75
N SER A 110 -2.78 1.62 -9.84
CA SER A 110 -1.73 2.43 -9.19
C SER A 110 -2.27 3.36 -8.10
N THR A 111 -3.56 3.30 -7.80
CA THR A 111 -4.16 4.01 -6.67
C THR A 111 -4.10 3.16 -5.41
N ASP A 112 -4.16 3.80 -4.24
CA ASP A 112 -4.19 3.07 -2.96
C ASP A 112 -5.39 2.11 -2.88
N ALA A 113 -6.55 2.54 -3.35
CA ALA A 113 -7.75 1.71 -3.41
C ALA A 113 -7.59 0.53 -4.38
N GLY A 114 -6.92 0.73 -5.52
CA GLY A 114 -6.64 -0.33 -6.48
C GLY A 114 -5.60 -1.33 -5.96
N LEU A 115 -4.55 -0.86 -5.29
CA LEU A 115 -3.57 -1.73 -4.62
C LEU A 115 -4.22 -2.57 -3.51
N TYR A 116 -5.08 -1.94 -2.70
CA TYR A 116 -5.84 -2.66 -1.68
C TYR A 116 -6.81 -3.67 -2.30
N ALA A 117 -7.52 -3.29 -3.38
CA ALA A 117 -8.39 -4.20 -4.10
C ALA A 117 -7.62 -5.43 -4.65
N ARG A 118 -6.39 -5.22 -5.17
CA ARG A 118 -5.55 -6.33 -5.64
C ARG A 118 -5.06 -7.22 -4.50
N LEU A 119 -4.76 -6.66 -3.32
CA LEU A 119 -4.46 -7.43 -2.12
C LEU A 119 -5.64 -8.32 -1.71
N GLU A 120 -6.85 -7.76 -1.69
CA GLU A 120 -8.07 -8.49 -1.34
C GLU A 120 -8.44 -9.56 -2.39
N GLU A 121 -8.20 -9.28 -3.67
CA GLU A 121 -8.28 -10.29 -4.74
C GLU A 121 -7.36 -11.47 -4.45
N ALA A 122 -6.09 -11.18 -4.13
CA ALA A 122 -5.11 -12.22 -3.81
C ALA A 122 -5.50 -13.02 -2.56
N ALA A 123 -5.94 -12.35 -1.49
CA ALA A 123 -6.45 -13.00 -0.28
C ALA A 123 -7.69 -13.88 -0.58
N THR A 124 -8.56 -13.42 -1.46
CA THR A 124 -9.74 -14.19 -1.87
C THR A 124 -9.34 -15.41 -2.70
N TYR A 125 -8.32 -15.33 -3.55
CA TYR A 125 -7.76 -16.51 -4.23
C TYR A 125 -7.21 -17.53 -3.22
N MET A 126 -6.54 -17.09 -2.15
CA MET A 126 -6.10 -17.99 -1.06
C MET A 126 -7.29 -18.70 -0.42
N THR A 127 -8.34 -17.97 -0.08
CA THR A 127 -9.58 -18.52 0.51
C THR A 127 -10.24 -19.56 -0.41
N LEU A 128 -10.19 -19.32 -1.72
CA LEU A 128 -10.74 -20.24 -2.73
C LEU A 128 -9.83 -21.44 -3.06
N GLY A 129 -8.65 -21.54 -2.44
CA GLY A 129 -7.69 -22.63 -2.67
C GLY A 129 -6.88 -22.47 -3.96
N ASN A 130 -6.69 -21.24 -4.43
CA ASN A 130 -5.96 -20.93 -5.65
C ASN A 130 -4.65 -20.15 -5.36
N PRO A 131 -3.66 -20.74 -4.67
CA PRO A 131 -2.46 -20.02 -4.24
C PRO A 131 -1.57 -19.53 -5.40
N ALA A 132 -1.63 -20.15 -6.56
CA ALA A 132 -0.88 -19.69 -7.72
C ALA A 132 -1.41 -18.35 -8.26
N GLN A 133 -2.74 -18.19 -8.35
CA GLN A 133 -3.35 -16.91 -8.74
C GLN A 133 -3.15 -15.86 -7.67
N ALA A 134 -3.22 -16.24 -6.39
CA ALA A 134 -2.92 -15.35 -5.28
C ALA A 134 -1.48 -14.81 -5.38
N ALA A 135 -0.50 -15.65 -5.62
CA ALA A 135 0.89 -15.26 -5.79
C ALA A 135 1.09 -14.26 -6.93
N ALA A 136 0.43 -14.49 -8.07
CA ALA A 136 0.48 -13.56 -9.21
C ALA A 136 -0.13 -12.19 -8.87
N SER A 137 -1.26 -12.15 -8.15
CA SER A 137 -1.89 -10.89 -7.73
C SER A 137 -1.06 -10.18 -6.66
N PHE A 138 -0.47 -10.88 -5.68
CA PHE A 138 0.46 -10.29 -4.72
C PHE A 138 1.69 -9.71 -5.40
N GLN A 139 2.28 -10.38 -6.40
CA GLN A 139 3.41 -9.86 -7.14
C GLN A 139 3.08 -8.54 -7.84
N GLN A 140 1.89 -8.40 -8.43
CA GLN A 140 1.45 -7.14 -9.04
C GLN A 140 1.37 -5.99 -8.02
N VAL A 141 0.96 -6.27 -6.76
CA VAL A 141 0.97 -5.26 -5.70
C VAL A 141 2.38 -4.89 -5.30
N ILE A 142 3.31 -5.85 -5.23
CA ILE A 142 4.72 -5.60 -4.93
C ILE A 142 5.34 -4.68 -5.99
N ASP A 143 5.11 -4.98 -7.27
CA ASP A 143 5.68 -4.24 -8.40
C ASP A 143 5.20 -2.78 -8.43
N LYS A 144 3.94 -2.52 -8.07
CA LYS A 144 3.34 -1.18 -8.10
C LYS A 144 3.41 -0.44 -6.76
N GLY A 145 3.26 -1.18 -5.66
CA GLY A 145 3.22 -0.64 -4.30
C GLY A 145 4.60 -0.44 -3.67
N GLY A 146 5.64 -1.11 -4.20
CA GLY A 146 7.02 -0.95 -3.74
C GLY A 146 7.19 -1.18 -2.24
N ASN A 147 7.65 -0.15 -1.53
CA ASN A 147 7.85 -0.18 -0.07
C ASN A 147 6.67 0.38 0.73
N SER A 148 5.55 0.69 0.08
CA SER A 148 4.32 1.08 0.80
C SER A 148 3.81 -0.05 1.71
N ILE A 149 2.86 0.27 2.59
CA ILE A 149 2.19 -0.73 3.42
C ILE A 149 1.57 -1.85 2.57
N TYR A 150 1.00 -1.51 1.39
CA TYR A 150 0.42 -2.48 0.47
C TYR A 150 1.47 -3.43 -0.10
N GLY A 151 2.61 -2.90 -0.56
CA GLY A 151 3.70 -3.72 -1.09
C GLY A 151 4.32 -4.63 -0.02
N GLN A 152 4.43 -4.17 1.22
CA GLN A 152 4.93 -5.01 2.32
C GLN A 152 3.91 -6.09 2.72
N SER A 153 2.61 -5.76 2.80
CA SER A 153 1.54 -6.74 3.02
C SER A 153 1.48 -7.78 1.90
N ALA A 154 1.71 -7.35 0.66
CA ALA A 154 1.77 -8.27 -0.47
C ALA A 154 2.97 -9.23 -0.41
N ARG A 155 4.15 -8.79 0.08
CA ARG A 155 5.28 -9.70 0.31
C ARG A 155 4.95 -10.75 1.35
N LEU A 156 4.27 -10.38 2.42
CA LEU A 156 3.78 -11.32 3.44
C LEU A 156 2.79 -12.31 2.83
N GLY A 157 1.81 -11.83 2.05
CA GLY A 157 0.84 -12.67 1.37
C GLY A 157 1.46 -13.59 0.33
N LEU A 158 2.46 -13.10 -0.43
CA LEU A 158 3.21 -13.91 -1.39
C LEU A 158 3.95 -15.05 -0.71
N ALA A 159 4.61 -14.80 0.42
CA ALA A 159 5.27 -15.85 1.19
C ALA A 159 4.25 -16.92 1.66
N GLY A 160 3.06 -16.50 2.13
CA GLY A 160 1.98 -17.44 2.45
C GLY A 160 1.48 -18.23 1.24
N ALA A 161 1.35 -17.61 0.08
CA ALA A 161 0.95 -18.28 -1.15
C ALA A 161 2.02 -19.28 -1.65
N GLN A 162 3.30 -18.95 -1.50
CA GLN A 162 4.41 -19.86 -1.78
C GLN A 162 4.41 -21.06 -0.83
N ALA A 163 4.19 -20.85 0.47
CA ALA A 163 4.06 -21.94 1.43
C ALA A 163 2.89 -22.89 1.05
N ALA A 164 1.73 -22.33 0.69
CA ALA A 164 0.57 -23.09 0.26
C ALA A 164 0.80 -23.88 -1.06
N GLN A 165 1.81 -23.49 -1.86
CA GLN A 165 2.25 -24.21 -3.06
C GLN A 165 3.36 -25.25 -2.77
N GLY A 166 3.77 -25.42 -1.51
CA GLY A 166 4.88 -26.29 -1.13
C GLY A 166 6.27 -25.67 -1.40
N GLN A 167 6.34 -24.41 -1.77
CA GLN A 167 7.60 -23.70 -2.03
C GLN A 167 8.20 -23.18 -0.70
N TYR A 168 8.43 -24.10 0.23
CA TYR A 168 8.75 -23.77 1.63
C TYR A 168 10.03 -22.97 1.80
N ASP A 169 11.10 -23.29 1.06
CA ASP A 169 12.36 -22.55 1.21
C ASP A 169 12.24 -21.09 0.80
N GLN A 170 11.47 -20.78 -0.24
CA GLN A 170 11.21 -19.43 -0.67
C GLN A 170 10.36 -18.68 0.38
N ALA A 171 9.29 -19.31 0.86
CA ALA A 171 8.42 -18.75 1.90
C ALA A 171 9.18 -18.47 3.20
N ILE A 172 10.00 -19.44 3.67
CA ILE A 172 10.83 -19.31 4.88
C ILE A 172 11.79 -18.11 4.76
N ASN A 173 12.48 -17.98 3.63
CA ASN A 173 13.40 -16.87 3.40
C ASN A 173 12.68 -15.52 3.44
N ALA A 174 11.52 -15.43 2.76
CA ALA A 174 10.71 -14.23 2.75
C ALA A 174 10.17 -13.86 4.15
N PHE A 175 9.63 -14.82 4.91
CA PHE A 175 9.19 -14.58 6.28
C PHE A 175 10.33 -14.17 7.22
N LYS A 176 11.52 -14.79 7.10
CA LYS A 176 12.71 -14.41 7.87
C LYS A 176 13.10 -12.96 7.60
N GLU A 177 13.16 -12.56 6.33
CA GLU A 177 13.49 -11.19 5.94
C GLU A 177 12.48 -10.19 6.51
N LEU A 178 11.18 -10.51 6.44
CA LEU A 178 10.13 -9.66 7.01
C LEU A 178 10.21 -9.58 8.54
N ALA A 179 10.50 -10.69 9.23
CA ALA A 179 10.60 -10.75 10.69
C ALA A 179 11.84 -10.02 11.27
N GLN A 180 12.85 -9.72 10.43
CA GLN A 180 14.02 -8.93 10.83
C GLN A 180 13.75 -7.42 10.85
N ARG A 181 12.71 -6.95 10.17
CA ARG A 181 12.35 -5.52 10.07
C ARG A 181 11.55 -5.07 11.29
N LYS A 182 12.23 -4.85 12.43
CA LYS A 182 11.57 -4.45 13.69
C LYS A 182 10.80 -3.13 13.60
N ASP A 183 11.24 -2.21 12.73
CA ASP A 183 10.58 -0.91 12.50
C ASP A 183 9.63 -0.93 11.28
N GLY A 184 9.30 -2.12 10.78
CA GLY A 184 8.38 -2.30 9.66
C GLY A 184 6.91 -2.08 10.07
N PRO A 185 6.02 -1.80 9.12
CA PRO A 185 4.60 -1.57 9.40
C PRO A 185 3.83 -2.87 9.68
N LEU A 186 4.45 -4.05 9.52
CA LEU A 186 3.80 -5.34 9.72
C LEU A 186 4.10 -5.89 11.12
N PRO A 187 3.11 -6.50 11.80
CA PRO A 187 3.30 -7.08 13.12
C PRO A 187 4.20 -8.33 13.04
N VAL A 188 5.34 -8.27 13.74
CA VAL A 188 6.38 -9.33 13.69
C VAL A 188 5.87 -10.64 14.31
N ASP A 189 5.03 -10.59 15.31
CA ASP A 189 4.43 -11.74 15.97
C ASP A 189 3.59 -12.59 14.98
N GLY A 190 2.77 -11.96 14.16
CA GLY A 190 2.01 -12.63 13.11
C GLY A 190 2.92 -13.27 12.04
N ILE A 191 4.03 -12.60 11.69
CA ILE A 191 5.02 -13.14 10.76
C ILE A 191 5.72 -14.36 11.36
N LEU A 192 6.12 -14.31 12.65
CA LEU A 192 6.73 -15.43 13.35
C LEU A 192 5.79 -16.63 13.45
N MET A 193 4.49 -16.40 13.66
CA MET A 193 3.49 -17.46 13.67
C MET A 193 3.41 -18.18 12.32
N GLN A 194 3.38 -17.43 11.21
CA GLN A 194 3.37 -18.01 9.88
C GLN A 194 4.68 -18.72 9.53
N LEU A 195 5.81 -18.14 9.91
CA LEU A 195 7.14 -18.77 9.74
C LEU A 195 7.22 -20.11 10.48
N GLY A 196 6.80 -20.14 11.74
CA GLY A 196 6.79 -21.36 12.55
C GLY A 196 5.94 -22.47 11.90
N ARG A 197 4.74 -22.14 11.45
CA ARG A 197 3.88 -23.08 10.72
C ARG A 197 4.50 -23.54 9.40
N THR A 198 5.11 -22.64 8.65
CA THR A 198 5.80 -22.99 7.41
C THR A 198 6.97 -23.94 7.65
N TYR A 199 7.71 -23.77 8.76
CA TYR A 199 8.73 -24.74 9.16
C TYR A 199 8.15 -26.11 9.50
N LEU A 200 6.98 -26.20 10.17
CA LEU A 200 6.30 -27.46 10.42
C LEU A 200 5.92 -28.16 9.13
N ASP A 201 5.30 -27.43 8.19
CA ASP A 201 4.89 -27.95 6.89
C ASP A 201 6.10 -28.44 6.06
N ALA A 202 7.25 -27.79 6.23
CA ALA A 202 8.52 -28.19 5.63
C ALA A 202 9.24 -29.34 6.36
N GLY A 203 8.69 -29.87 7.47
CA GLY A 203 9.33 -30.89 8.30
C GLY A 203 10.51 -30.41 9.15
N LYS A 204 10.76 -29.09 9.21
CA LYS A 204 11.87 -28.46 9.94
C LYS A 204 11.47 -28.18 11.40
N ARG A 205 11.25 -29.23 12.18
CA ARG A 205 10.67 -29.17 13.55
C ARG A 205 11.50 -28.34 14.54
N ALA A 206 12.81 -28.45 14.49
CA ALA A 206 13.71 -27.69 15.39
C ALA A 206 13.61 -26.18 15.13
N ASP A 207 13.57 -25.76 13.87
CA ASP A 207 13.42 -24.37 13.47
C ASP A 207 12.03 -23.84 13.85
N ALA A 208 10.97 -24.66 13.69
CA ALA A 208 9.62 -24.33 14.13
C ALA A 208 9.57 -24.08 15.64
N GLN A 209 10.15 -25.00 16.44
CA GLN A 209 10.22 -24.85 17.89
C GLN A 209 10.93 -23.58 18.33
N GLN A 210 12.08 -23.27 17.71
CA GLN A 210 12.81 -22.04 17.97
C GLN A 210 11.99 -20.79 17.64
N THR A 211 11.29 -20.82 16.52
CA THR A 211 10.47 -19.69 16.04
C THR A 211 9.28 -19.44 16.97
N PHE A 212 8.57 -20.48 17.40
CA PHE A 212 7.45 -20.33 18.33
C PHE A 212 7.92 -19.91 19.73
N ASN A 213 9.07 -20.40 20.23
CA ASN A 213 9.65 -19.92 21.48
C ASN A 213 9.94 -18.43 21.39
N ARG A 214 10.59 -17.99 20.32
CA ARG A 214 10.84 -16.58 20.07
C ARG A 214 9.57 -15.73 20.10
N LEU A 215 8.47 -16.21 19.47
CA LEU A 215 7.20 -15.50 19.50
C LEU A 215 6.68 -15.35 20.94
N VAL A 216 6.69 -16.43 21.72
CA VAL A 216 6.19 -16.44 23.12
C VAL A 216 7.04 -15.55 24.04
N GLU A 217 8.36 -15.51 23.83
CA GLU A 217 9.32 -14.75 24.64
C GLU A 217 9.33 -13.26 24.27
N GLU A 218 9.40 -12.92 22.98
CA GLU A 218 9.47 -11.54 22.51
C GLU A 218 8.09 -10.83 22.51
N PHE A 219 7.00 -11.60 22.38
CA PHE A 219 5.63 -11.07 22.22
C PHE A 219 4.65 -11.79 23.17
N PRO A 220 4.81 -11.72 24.51
CA PRO A 220 3.97 -12.46 25.46
C PRO A 220 2.48 -12.08 25.40
N ASP A 221 2.18 -10.83 25.03
CA ASP A 221 0.81 -10.30 24.93
C ASP A 221 0.20 -10.43 23.51
N SER A 222 0.90 -11.09 22.58
CA SER A 222 0.39 -11.32 21.23
C SER A 222 -0.85 -12.22 21.23
N PRO A 223 -1.84 -11.95 20.37
CA PRO A 223 -2.99 -12.85 20.18
C PRO A 223 -2.56 -14.25 19.69
N PHE A 224 -1.35 -14.40 19.13
CA PHE A 224 -0.82 -15.68 18.66
C PHE A 224 -0.08 -16.49 19.72
N THR A 225 0.17 -15.92 20.91
CA THR A 225 0.95 -16.60 21.98
C THR A 225 0.32 -17.90 22.43
N ALA A 226 -1.01 -17.94 22.58
CA ALA A 226 -1.73 -19.15 22.96
C ALA A 226 -1.61 -20.25 21.90
N ASP A 227 -1.68 -19.88 20.62
CA ASP A 227 -1.53 -20.80 19.51
C ASP A 227 -0.09 -21.33 19.42
N ALA A 228 0.90 -20.45 19.53
CA ALA A 228 2.31 -20.84 19.53
C ALA A 228 2.65 -21.83 20.65
N ARG A 229 2.10 -21.61 21.86
CA ARG A 229 2.26 -22.57 22.98
C ARG A 229 1.64 -23.93 22.66
N ARG A 230 0.48 -23.96 22.02
CA ARG A 230 -0.15 -25.23 21.60
C ARG A 230 0.72 -26.00 20.58
N GLU A 231 1.28 -25.30 19.60
CA GLU A 231 2.20 -25.89 18.63
C GLU A 231 3.47 -26.46 19.33
N LEU A 232 4.04 -25.70 20.29
CA LEU A 232 5.18 -26.16 21.09
C LEU A 232 4.87 -27.43 21.90
N GLU A 233 3.67 -27.52 22.51
CA GLU A 233 3.26 -28.74 23.24
C GLU A 233 3.07 -29.94 22.29
N GLN A 234 2.54 -29.73 21.09
CA GLN A 234 2.42 -30.80 20.09
C GLN A 234 3.80 -31.28 19.63
N LEU A 235 4.75 -30.36 19.44
CA LEU A 235 6.12 -30.69 19.07
C LEU A 235 6.85 -31.56 20.11
N LYS A 236 6.53 -31.43 21.39
CA LYS A 236 7.12 -32.26 22.47
C LYS A 236 6.57 -33.69 22.52
N ARG A 237 5.35 -33.91 22.00
CA ARG A 237 4.66 -35.21 22.08
C ARG A 237 4.98 -36.16 20.94
N THR A 238 5.55 -35.66 19.88
CA THR A 238 5.88 -36.39 18.66
C THR A 238 7.37 -36.43 18.40
#